data_b1dd20f72b713edbec3da3be2eb409d8
#
_entry.id   b1dd20f72b713edbec3da3be2eb409d8
#
_cell.length_a   1.000
_cell.length_b   1.000
_cell.length_c   1.000
_cell.angle_alpha   90.00
_cell.angle_beta   90.00
_cell.angle_gamma   90.00
#
_symmetry.space_group_name_H-M   'P 1'
#
loop_
_entity.id
_entity.type
_entity.pdbx_description
1 polymer ?
#
loop_
_entity_poly.entity_id
_entity_poly.type
_entity_poly.pdbx_seq_one_letter_code
_entity_poly.pdbx_strand_id
1 'polypeptide(L)'
;MTLTGAAVALLPVTEAWHYIGTGGEPAFGTGWENAGVMSLVAYRRATAQEVRLYGAALNNGASDPAVTVLPDGYRPTAGTYGIVPVSVLDSMGTYRGGLAVVADDGTLSVPGTTTGDTV
;
A
#
# COMPACT_ATOMS: atom_id res chain seq x y z
N MET A 1 0.04 16.40 17.92
CA MET A 1 1.49 16.58 17.84
C MET A 1 1.89 17.87 18.51
N THR A 2 2.90 17.87 19.37
CA THR A 2 3.37 19.07 20.00
C THR A 2 4.03 20.00 18.98
N LEU A 3 3.98 21.32 19.20
CA LEU A 3 4.43 22.24 18.17
C LEU A 3 5.90 22.06 17.79
N THR A 4 6.80 21.93 18.75
CA THR A 4 8.22 21.81 18.46
C THR A 4 8.54 20.51 17.71
N GLY A 5 8.15 19.40 18.27
CA GLY A 5 8.28 18.11 17.57
C GLY A 5 7.35 18.03 16.37
N ALA A 6 6.16 18.64 16.46
CA ALA A 6 5.19 18.64 15.40
C ALA A 6 5.64 19.43 14.17
N ALA A 7 6.20 20.62 14.38
CA ALA A 7 6.69 21.44 13.27
C ALA A 7 7.79 20.70 12.49
N VAL A 8 8.71 20.05 13.20
CA VAL A 8 9.76 19.25 12.55
C VAL A 8 9.16 18.01 11.88
N ALA A 9 8.24 17.31 12.54
CA ALA A 9 7.63 16.09 12.02
C ALA A 9 6.71 16.33 10.82
N LEU A 10 6.16 17.54 10.66
CA LEU A 10 5.33 17.91 9.53
C LEU A 10 6.13 18.39 8.32
N LEU A 11 7.42 18.65 8.48
CA LEU A 11 8.26 18.99 7.34
C LEU A 11 8.28 17.81 6.35
N PRO A 12 8.20 18.08 5.04
CA PRO A 12 8.28 17.03 4.05
C PRO A 12 9.59 16.25 4.19
N VAL A 13 9.49 14.94 4.08
CA VAL A 13 10.65 14.07 4.00
C VAL A 13 10.95 13.85 2.53
N THR A 14 12.17 14.23 2.10
CA THR A 14 12.62 13.93 0.74
C THR A 14 13.06 12.47 0.70
N GLU A 15 12.21 11.62 0.16
CA GLU A 15 12.45 10.20 0.05
C GLU A 15 12.02 9.73 -1.33
N ALA A 16 12.85 8.90 -1.96
CA ALA A 16 12.48 8.26 -3.23
C ALA A 16 11.38 7.23 -2.99
N TRP A 17 10.59 6.96 -4.04
CA TRP A 17 9.64 5.88 -4.00
C TRP A 17 10.34 4.53 -3.89
N HIS A 18 9.81 3.68 -3.04
CA HIS A 18 10.21 2.28 -2.88
C HIS A 18 9.24 1.41 -3.65
N TYR A 19 9.72 0.68 -4.64
CA TYR A 19 8.86 -0.11 -5.52
C TYR A 19 8.78 -1.56 -5.04
N ILE A 20 7.56 -2.00 -4.74
CA ILE A 20 7.30 -3.38 -4.31
C ILE A 20 7.77 -4.35 -5.40
N GLY A 21 8.42 -5.43 -4.98
CA GLY A 21 8.88 -6.48 -5.87
C GLY A 21 10.24 -6.22 -6.51
N THR A 22 10.88 -5.07 -6.25
CA THR A 22 12.24 -4.81 -6.71
C THR A 22 13.27 -5.25 -5.67
N GLY A 23 14.54 -5.35 -6.06
CA GLY A 23 15.60 -5.83 -5.17
C GLY A 23 15.72 -4.98 -3.90
N GLY A 24 15.77 -5.62 -2.75
CA GLY A 24 15.84 -4.97 -1.45
C GLY A 24 14.51 -4.46 -0.90
N GLU A 25 13.44 -4.50 -1.69
CA GLU A 25 12.11 -4.09 -1.28
C GLU A 25 11.23 -5.29 -0.96
N PRO A 26 10.10 -5.09 -0.25
CA PRO A 26 9.16 -6.17 0.00
C PRO A 26 8.68 -6.84 -1.27
N ALA A 27 8.47 -8.14 -1.23
CA ALA A 27 7.87 -8.89 -2.31
C ALA A 27 6.35 -8.73 -2.32
N PHE A 28 5.73 -8.94 -3.49
CA PHE A 28 4.29 -9.14 -3.55
C PHE A 28 3.89 -10.43 -2.85
N GLY A 29 2.72 -10.43 -2.23
CA GLY A 29 2.07 -11.65 -1.79
C GLY A 29 1.78 -12.57 -2.98
N THR A 30 1.66 -13.86 -2.72
CA THR A 30 1.43 -14.86 -3.77
C THR A 30 0.17 -14.51 -4.57
N GLY A 31 0.31 -14.44 -5.89
CA GLY A 31 -0.78 -14.11 -6.81
C GLY A 31 -1.02 -12.62 -7.01
N TRP A 32 -0.26 -11.75 -6.34
CA TRP A 32 -0.32 -10.31 -6.56
C TRP A 32 0.85 -9.85 -7.43
N GLU A 33 0.58 -8.86 -8.28
CA GLU A 33 1.60 -8.27 -9.15
C GLU A 33 1.22 -6.83 -9.51
N ASN A 34 2.12 -6.10 -10.14
CA ASN A 34 1.78 -4.79 -10.69
C ASN A 34 0.74 -4.95 -11.79
N ALA A 35 -0.25 -4.05 -11.81
CA ALA A 35 -1.28 -4.07 -12.85
C ALA A 35 -0.74 -3.63 -14.22
N GLY A 36 0.36 -2.91 -14.25
CA GLY A 36 1.00 -2.47 -15.50
C GLY A 36 2.32 -1.78 -15.22
N VAL A 37 3.05 -1.49 -16.29
CA VAL A 37 4.38 -0.87 -16.20
C VAL A 37 4.35 0.60 -15.81
N MET A 38 3.21 1.26 -15.98
CA MET A 38 3.03 2.69 -15.68
C MET A 38 2.42 2.95 -14.30
N SER A 39 2.08 1.91 -13.58
CA SER A 39 1.36 2.01 -12.30
C SER A 39 2.00 1.09 -11.26
N LEU A 40 3.32 1.14 -11.16
CA LEU A 40 4.06 0.30 -10.21
C LEU A 40 3.64 0.60 -8.78
N VAL A 41 3.36 -0.45 -8.01
CA VAL A 41 3.00 -0.30 -6.59
C VAL A 41 4.23 0.16 -5.82
N ALA A 42 4.06 1.24 -5.08
CA ALA A 42 5.15 1.89 -4.38
C ALA A 42 4.68 2.51 -3.06
N TYR A 43 5.62 2.74 -2.18
CA TYR A 43 5.39 3.44 -0.93
C TYR A 43 6.55 4.40 -0.66
N ARG A 44 6.27 5.43 0.11
CA ARG A 44 7.30 6.30 0.66
C ARG A 44 6.77 7.06 1.86
N ARG A 45 7.68 7.61 2.63
CA ARG A 45 7.34 8.54 3.69
C ARG A 45 7.18 9.94 3.09
N ALA A 46 6.05 10.57 3.34
CA ALA A 46 5.80 11.95 2.92
C ALA A 46 6.18 12.94 4.03
N THR A 47 5.90 12.57 5.28
CA THR A 47 6.36 13.28 6.48
C THR A 47 6.77 12.25 7.52
N ALA A 48 7.28 12.68 8.66
CA ALA A 48 7.60 11.76 9.75
C ALA A 48 6.36 11.00 10.28
N GLN A 49 5.16 11.48 9.96
CA GLN A 49 3.88 10.94 10.44
C GLN A 49 3.03 10.35 9.33
N GLU A 50 3.44 10.43 8.07
CA GLU A 50 2.63 10.03 6.93
C GLU A 50 3.41 9.18 5.95
N VAL A 51 2.83 8.04 5.61
CA VAL A 51 3.31 7.16 4.53
C VAL A 51 2.30 7.22 3.40
N ARG A 52 2.77 7.35 2.17
CA ARG A 52 1.95 7.36 0.97
C ARG A 52 2.14 6.08 0.20
N LEU A 53 1.03 5.62 -0.37
CA LEU A 53 0.99 4.47 -1.27
C LEU A 53 0.61 4.97 -2.66
N TYR A 54 1.16 4.33 -3.68
CA TYR A 54 0.90 4.66 -5.07
C TYR A 54 0.87 3.39 -5.91
N GLY A 55 0.15 3.45 -7.02
CA GLY A 55 0.16 2.41 -8.03
C GLY A 55 -1.11 1.59 -8.07
N ALA A 56 -1.05 0.52 -8.84
CA ALA A 56 -2.16 -0.40 -8.98
C ALA A 56 -1.64 -1.84 -8.96
N ALA A 57 -2.31 -2.68 -8.18
CA ALA A 57 -1.98 -4.09 -8.05
C ALA A 57 -3.06 -4.95 -8.71
N LEU A 58 -2.64 -6.00 -9.38
CA LEU A 58 -3.51 -6.98 -10.00
C LEU A 58 -3.56 -8.24 -9.14
N ASN A 59 -4.79 -8.68 -8.84
CA ASN A 59 -5.02 -10.00 -8.27
C ASN A 59 -5.00 -11.03 -9.41
N ASN A 60 -3.90 -11.73 -9.53
CA ASN A 60 -3.70 -12.76 -10.55
C ASN A 60 -3.66 -14.14 -9.89
N GLY A 61 -4.81 -14.55 -9.35
CA GLY A 61 -4.97 -15.85 -8.71
C GLY A 61 -4.64 -15.85 -7.22
N ALA A 62 -4.57 -14.68 -6.57
CA ALA A 62 -4.30 -14.61 -5.14
C ALA A 62 -5.48 -15.16 -4.34
N SER A 63 -5.21 -16.07 -3.43
CA SER A 63 -6.18 -16.59 -2.48
C SER A 63 -6.19 -15.79 -1.17
N ASP A 64 -5.17 -14.98 -0.95
CA ASP A 64 -4.99 -14.15 0.24
C ASP A 64 -5.12 -12.68 -0.17
N PRO A 65 -5.88 -11.85 0.57
CA PRO A 65 -6.00 -10.43 0.26
C PRO A 65 -4.72 -9.62 0.53
N ALA A 66 -3.70 -10.20 1.13
CA ALA A 66 -2.44 -9.51 1.43
C ALA A 66 -1.62 -9.26 0.16
N VAL A 67 -1.50 -7.99 -0.21
CA VAL A 67 -0.75 -7.56 -1.39
C VAL A 67 0.75 -7.57 -1.12
N THR A 68 1.16 -7.11 0.04
CA THR A 68 2.56 -7.04 0.47
C THR A 68 2.64 -6.79 1.97
N VAL A 69 3.85 -6.78 2.50
CA VAL A 69 4.13 -6.42 3.89
C VAL A 69 5.13 -5.26 3.91
N LEU A 70 4.69 -4.11 4.37
CA LEU A 70 5.55 -2.93 4.47
C LEU A 70 6.63 -3.14 5.55
N PRO A 71 7.86 -2.63 5.34
CA PRO A 71 8.93 -2.78 6.32
C PRO A 71 8.73 -1.88 7.53
N ASP A 72 9.50 -2.13 8.58
CA ASP A 72 9.56 -1.25 9.74
C ASP A 72 9.83 0.20 9.32
N GLY A 73 9.22 1.13 10.06
CA GLY A 73 9.31 2.55 9.73
C GLY A 73 8.23 3.04 8.78
N TYR A 74 7.46 2.12 8.18
CA TYR A 74 6.36 2.43 7.26
C TYR A 74 5.04 1.82 7.71
N ARG A 75 4.98 1.40 8.96
CA ARG A 75 3.83 0.71 9.55
C ARG A 75 3.03 1.61 10.47
N PRO A 76 1.71 1.38 10.62
CA PRO A 76 0.93 2.03 11.66
C PRO A 76 1.52 1.77 13.05
N THR A 77 1.20 2.65 13.98
CA THR A 77 1.55 2.46 15.40
C THR A 77 0.95 1.15 15.92
N ALA A 78 1.71 0.45 16.77
CA ALA A 78 1.26 -0.81 17.37
C ALA A 78 -0.13 -0.67 17.98
N GLY A 79 -1.00 -1.65 17.71
CA GLY A 79 -2.39 -1.66 18.14
C GLY A 79 -3.33 -0.82 17.26
N THR A 80 -2.83 -0.21 16.20
CA THR A 80 -3.64 0.55 15.24
C THR A 80 -3.53 -0.06 13.85
N TYR A 81 -4.33 0.47 12.92
CA TYR A 81 -4.22 0.14 11.51
C TYR A 81 -4.58 1.35 10.66
N GLY A 82 -4.07 1.39 9.45
CA GLY A 82 -4.42 2.41 8.46
C GLY A 82 -5.49 1.92 7.52
N ILE A 83 -6.37 2.82 7.09
CA ILE A 83 -7.39 2.54 6.08
C ILE A 83 -7.17 3.50 4.93
N VAL A 84 -7.10 2.97 3.71
CA VAL A 84 -6.92 3.75 2.49
C VAL A 84 -8.07 3.42 1.54
N PRO A 85 -8.88 4.40 1.13
CA PRO A 85 -9.88 4.17 0.10
C PRO A 85 -9.19 3.81 -1.22
N VAL A 86 -9.73 2.83 -1.92
CA VAL A 86 -9.23 2.40 -3.22
C VAL A 86 -10.37 2.23 -4.21
N SER A 87 -10.04 2.29 -5.49
CA SER A 87 -10.95 1.88 -6.55
C SER A 87 -10.57 0.48 -6.98
N VAL A 88 -11.57 -0.37 -7.16
CA VAL A 88 -11.37 -1.73 -7.65
C VAL A 88 -12.00 -1.82 -9.04
N LEU A 89 -11.19 -2.17 -10.03
CA LEU A 89 -11.63 -2.46 -11.38
C LEU A 89 -11.70 -3.96 -11.57
N ASP A 90 -12.88 -4.49 -11.83
CA ASP A 90 -13.02 -5.92 -12.03
C ASP A 90 -12.63 -6.36 -13.46
N SER A 91 -12.60 -7.67 -13.69
CA SER A 91 -12.22 -8.22 -14.99
C SER A 91 -13.22 -7.90 -16.12
N MET A 92 -14.40 -7.41 -15.76
CA MET A 92 -15.44 -7.00 -16.70
C MET A 92 -15.40 -5.51 -17.04
N GLY A 93 -14.45 -4.77 -16.44
CA GLY A 93 -14.30 -3.33 -16.66
C GLY A 93 -15.20 -2.46 -15.79
N THR A 94 -15.78 -3.01 -14.73
CA THR A 94 -16.63 -2.27 -13.80
C THR A 94 -15.85 -1.82 -12.60
N TYR A 95 -15.99 -0.54 -12.22
CA TYR A 95 -15.36 0.02 -11.03
C TYR A 95 -16.29 -0.08 -9.83
N ARG A 96 -15.69 -0.33 -8.68
CA ARG A 96 -16.35 -0.22 -7.38
C ARG A 96 -15.41 0.38 -6.35
N GLY A 97 -15.96 0.92 -5.27
CA GLY A 97 -15.17 1.36 -4.13
C GLY A 97 -14.70 0.17 -3.28
N GLY A 98 -13.56 0.33 -2.66
CA GLY A 98 -13.03 -0.64 -1.72
C GLY A 98 -12.14 0.04 -0.69
N LEU A 99 -11.60 -0.75 0.22
CA LEU A 99 -10.67 -0.29 1.23
C LEU A 99 -9.43 -1.15 1.21
N ALA A 100 -8.28 -0.51 1.24
CA ALA A 100 -7.02 -1.15 1.61
C ALA A 100 -6.80 -0.94 3.10
N VAL A 101 -6.31 -1.96 3.78
CA VAL A 101 -6.04 -1.92 5.21
C VAL A 101 -4.57 -2.24 5.43
N VAL A 102 -3.88 -1.39 6.19
CA VAL A 102 -2.50 -1.64 6.60
C VAL A 102 -2.52 -1.97 8.08
N ALA A 103 -2.17 -3.19 8.43
CA ALA A 103 -2.07 -3.62 9.82
C ALA A 103 -0.76 -3.13 10.45
N ASP A 104 -0.68 -3.18 11.76
CA ASP A 104 0.51 -2.72 12.49
C ASP A 104 1.75 -3.62 12.25
N ASP A 105 1.58 -4.81 11.74
CA ASP A 105 2.67 -5.67 11.28
C ASP A 105 3.15 -5.34 9.85
N GLY A 106 2.55 -4.35 9.21
CA GLY A 106 2.87 -3.91 7.86
C GLY A 106 2.05 -4.56 6.75
N THR A 107 1.21 -5.54 7.05
CA THR A 107 0.41 -6.23 6.04
C THR A 107 -0.56 -5.25 5.37
N LEU A 108 -0.39 -5.07 4.07
CA LEU A 108 -1.29 -4.30 3.22
C LEU A 108 -2.25 -5.25 2.54
N SER A 109 -3.53 -5.15 2.88
CA SER A 109 -4.57 -6.04 2.38
C SER A 109 -5.66 -5.28 1.66
N VAL A 110 -6.26 -5.91 0.65
CA VAL A 110 -7.48 -5.40 0.00
C VAL A 110 -8.53 -6.50 0.05
N PRO A 111 -9.36 -6.53 1.11
CA PRO A 111 -10.37 -7.56 1.26
C PRO A 111 -11.42 -7.52 0.15
N GLY A 112 -11.97 -8.67 -0.19
CA GLY A 112 -13.08 -8.77 -1.13
C GLY A 112 -12.69 -8.75 -2.60
N THR A 113 -11.40 -8.83 -2.92
CA THR A 113 -10.95 -8.96 -4.31
C THR A 113 -11.02 -10.41 -4.79
N THR A 114 -11.18 -10.55 -6.08
CA THR A 114 -11.14 -11.84 -6.77
C THR A 114 -10.15 -11.79 -7.93
N THR A 115 -9.82 -12.95 -8.49
CA THR A 115 -8.91 -13.02 -9.64
C THR A 115 -9.37 -12.11 -10.78
N GLY A 116 -8.46 -11.29 -11.27
CA GLY A 116 -8.71 -10.32 -12.33
C GLY A 116 -9.01 -8.92 -11.83
N ASP A 117 -9.20 -8.72 -10.52
CA ASP A 117 -9.41 -7.39 -9.96
C ASP A 117 -8.10 -6.60 -9.91
N THR A 118 -8.20 -5.31 -10.27
CA THR A 118 -7.11 -4.33 -10.14
C THR A 118 -7.49 -3.32 -9.07
N VAL A 119 -6.59 -3.07 -8.13
CA VAL A 119 -6.77 -2.11 -7.03
C VAL A 119 -5.70 -1.04 -7.02
#